data_69e6724dbb9e0ddb295b54f8ef347a49
#
_entry.id   69e6724dbb9e0ddb295b54f8ef347a49
#
_cell.length_a   1.000
_cell.length_b   1.000
_cell.length_c   1.000
_cell.angle_alpha   90.00
_cell.angle_beta   90.00
_cell.angle_gamma   90.00
#
_symmetry.space_group_name_H-M   'P 1'
#
loop_
_entity.id
_entity.type
_entity.pdbx_description
1 polymer ?
#
loop_
_entity_poly.entity_id
_entity_poly.type
_entity_poly.pdbx_seq_one_letter_code
_entity_poly.pdbx_strand_id
1 'polypeptide(L)'
;TLSSSSAASDVYKRQNLSIDDVKEKFKIETLWNELIYAKYKSKVNINIEKIKEKINQSSYKKKYTSYLLSEIMFGIEKADELEEKYKIISDSIETIGFRNTANIYSISDTGKLGGELGWVEENQISSLIADQIKDLETGKWSKPIKISNGFLILKVGDKKVIDKKIDMDNELEKQINYETNKQLTQYSLIYYNKIKYNQTGNEL
;
A
#
# COMPACT_ATOMS: atom_id res chain seq x y z
N THR A 1 13.39 15.58 -12.90
CA THR A 1 13.63 15.70 -11.45
C THR A 1 13.15 17.02 -10.81
N LEU A 2 12.41 17.88 -11.56
CA LEU A 2 11.89 19.16 -11.05
C LEU A 2 10.37 19.19 -10.82
N SER A 3 9.61 18.11 -11.10
CA SER A 3 8.14 18.12 -11.04
C SER A 3 7.56 17.68 -9.69
N SER A 4 8.28 16.92 -8.88
CA SER A 4 7.78 16.44 -7.58
C SER A 4 7.81 17.51 -6.47
N SER A 5 8.76 18.46 -6.56
CA SER A 5 8.86 19.60 -5.63
C SER A 5 7.71 20.61 -5.80
N SER A 6 7.20 20.78 -7.03
CA SER A 6 6.09 21.69 -7.34
C SER A 6 4.75 21.17 -6.79
N ALA A 7 4.44 19.88 -6.99
CA ALA A 7 3.17 19.29 -6.57
C ALA A 7 3.00 19.27 -5.05
N ALA A 8 4.06 18.99 -4.29
CA ALA A 8 4.04 19.06 -2.83
C ALA A 8 3.81 20.52 -2.35
N SER A 9 4.50 21.49 -2.96
CA SER A 9 4.30 22.91 -2.65
C SER A 9 2.87 23.38 -2.90
N ASP A 10 2.20 22.88 -3.95
CA ASP A 10 0.84 23.27 -4.29
C ASP A 10 -0.22 22.68 -3.35
N VAL A 11 0.03 21.49 -2.79
CA VAL A 11 -0.83 20.86 -1.76
C VAL A 11 -0.80 21.69 -0.47
N TYR A 12 0.37 22.18 -0.05
CA TYR A 12 0.51 23.02 1.15
C TYR A 12 -0.11 24.40 0.98
N LYS A 13 0.02 25.02 -0.20
CA LYS A 13 -0.61 26.32 -0.51
C LYS A 13 -2.13 26.28 -0.43
N ARG A 14 -2.76 25.15 -0.78
CA ARG A 14 -4.22 24.96 -0.66
C ARG A 14 -4.72 24.88 0.77
N GLN A 15 -3.84 24.63 1.74
CA GLN A 15 -4.17 24.55 3.17
C GLN A 15 -3.85 25.84 3.95
N ASN A 16 -3.45 26.94 3.27
CA ASN A 16 -2.98 28.19 3.89
C ASN A 16 -1.81 28.03 4.87
N LEU A 17 -1.00 26.97 4.72
CA LEU A 17 0.19 26.73 5.52
C LEU A 17 1.41 27.29 4.80
N SER A 18 2.18 28.13 5.47
CA SER A 18 3.48 28.55 4.96
C SER A 18 4.52 27.42 5.14
N ILE A 19 5.59 27.43 4.32
CA ILE A 19 6.69 26.47 4.48
C ILE A 19 7.34 26.62 5.87
N ASP A 20 7.36 27.82 6.40
CA ASP A 20 7.95 28.11 7.71
C ASP A 20 7.07 27.57 8.84
N ASP A 21 5.74 27.65 8.74
CA ASP A 21 4.81 27.01 9.69
C ASP A 21 5.00 25.48 9.72
N VAL A 22 5.21 24.88 8.55
CA VAL A 22 5.49 23.44 8.45
C VAL A 22 6.82 23.08 9.11
N LYS A 23 7.88 23.86 8.87
CA LYS A 23 9.19 23.64 9.51
C LYS A 23 9.11 23.80 11.03
N GLU A 24 8.41 24.83 11.50
CA GLU A 24 8.23 25.06 12.93
C GLU A 24 7.45 23.91 13.59
N LYS A 25 6.38 23.45 12.96
CA LYS A 25 5.63 22.27 13.42
C LYS A 25 6.52 21.03 13.53
N PHE A 26 7.31 20.72 12.49
CA PHE A 26 8.24 19.59 12.54
C PHE A 26 9.29 19.74 13.65
N LYS A 27 9.81 20.96 13.85
CA LYS A 27 10.75 21.23 14.94
C LYS A 27 10.12 20.96 16.31
N ILE A 28 8.91 21.43 16.53
CA ILE A 28 8.17 21.21 17.78
C ILE A 28 7.90 19.71 17.98
N GLU A 29 7.42 19.01 16.95
CA GLU A 29 7.18 17.57 17.02
C GLU A 29 8.46 16.78 17.31
N THR A 30 9.58 17.15 16.71
CA THR A 30 10.88 16.53 16.95
C THR A 30 11.32 16.73 18.39
N LEU A 31 11.31 17.96 18.89
CA LEU A 31 11.68 18.27 20.27
C LEU A 31 10.76 17.58 21.28
N TRP A 32 9.47 17.50 20.99
CA TRP A 32 8.52 16.78 21.82
C TRP A 32 8.83 15.29 21.88
N ASN A 33 9.08 14.67 20.72
CA ASN A 33 9.42 13.26 20.64
C ASN A 33 10.74 12.93 21.37
N GLU A 34 11.76 13.80 21.24
CA GLU A 34 13.01 13.67 21.98
C GLU A 34 12.80 13.77 23.50
N LEU A 35 12.00 14.72 23.95
CA LEU A 35 11.64 14.85 25.36
C LEU A 35 10.93 13.61 25.90
N ILE A 36 9.93 13.09 25.17
CA ILE A 36 9.17 11.90 25.55
C ILE A 36 10.11 10.68 25.60
N TYR A 37 10.96 10.51 24.59
CA TYR A 37 11.94 9.45 24.55
C TYR A 37 12.91 9.53 25.74
N ALA A 38 13.54 10.68 25.96
CA ALA A 38 14.49 10.87 27.07
C ALA A 38 13.85 10.57 28.44
N LYS A 39 12.59 10.97 28.62
CA LYS A 39 11.85 10.81 29.89
C LYS A 39 11.34 9.40 30.14
N TYR A 40 10.94 8.69 29.09
CA TYR A 40 10.17 7.44 29.23
C TYR A 40 10.83 6.21 28.61
N LYS A 41 11.97 6.30 27.91
CA LYS A 41 12.66 5.14 27.33
C LYS A 41 12.94 4.03 28.35
N SER A 42 13.28 4.39 29.58
CA SER A 42 13.54 3.41 30.66
C SER A 42 12.27 2.74 31.21
N LYS A 43 11.09 3.27 30.87
CA LYS A 43 9.79 2.70 31.26
C LYS A 43 9.16 1.85 30.17
N VAL A 44 9.71 1.89 28.97
CA VAL A 44 9.30 1.01 27.87
C VAL A 44 9.66 -0.41 28.22
N ASN A 45 8.67 -1.29 28.19
CA ASN A 45 8.86 -2.71 28.49
C ASN A 45 8.38 -3.56 27.31
N ILE A 46 9.33 -4.17 26.61
CA ILE A 46 9.08 -4.99 25.44
C ILE A 46 9.31 -6.46 25.77
N ASN A 47 8.26 -7.26 25.65
CA ASN A 47 8.37 -8.71 25.79
C ASN A 47 8.81 -9.32 24.45
N ILE A 48 10.13 -9.46 24.29
CA ILE A 48 10.76 -9.97 23.06
C ILE A 48 10.31 -11.40 22.76
N GLU A 49 10.18 -12.26 23.77
CA GLU A 49 9.76 -13.64 23.57
C GLU A 49 8.32 -13.73 23.02
N LYS A 50 7.42 -12.92 23.56
CA LYS A 50 6.04 -12.83 23.06
C LYS A 50 5.98 -12.31 21.61
N ILE A 51 6.88 -11.39 21.25
CA ILE A 51 6.98 -10.91 19.85
C ILE A 51 7.49 -12.04 18.96
N LYS A 52 8.55 -12.76 19.37
CA LYS A 52 9.06 -13.91 18.62
C LYS A 52 8.02 -15.00 18.43
N GLU A 53 7.24 -15.31 19.47
CA GLU A 53 6.14 -16.26 19.38
C GLU A 53 5.09 -15.81 18.35
N LYS A 54 4.69 -14.53 18.39
CA LYS A 54 3.74 -13.97 17.42
C LYS A 54 4.27 -14.01 15.99
N ILE A 55 5.55 -13.64 15.79
CA ILE A 55 6.19 -13.74 14.48
C ILE A 55 6.20 -15.20 14.04
N ASN A 56 6.58 -16.11 14.89
CA ASN A 56 6.60 -17.55 14.61
C ASN A 56 5.21 -18.08 14.24
N GLN A 57 4.17 -17.73 14.97
CA GLN A 57 2.77 -18.16 14.69
C GLN A 57 2.22 -17.57 13.39
N SER A 58 2.58 -16.32 13.08
CA SER A 58 2.10 -15.65 11.86
C SER A 58 2.93 -15.92 10.62
N SER A 59 4.18 -16.35 10.79
CA SER A 59 5.23 -16.32 9.76
C SER A 59 5.71 -17.68 9.30
N TYR A 60 5.36 -18.76 10.01
CA TYR A 60 5.76 -20.10 9.56
C TYR A 60 5.04 -20.44 8.25
N LYS A 61 5.76 -20.27 7.15
CA LYS A 61 5.39 -20.68 5.79
C LYS A 61 4.18 -19.94 5.20
N LYS A 62 4.24 -18.63 5.08
CA LYS A 62 3.42 -17.98 4.06
C LYS A 62 4.03 -18.33 2.70
N LYS A 63 3.50 -19.37 2.09
CA LYS A 63 3.65 -19.56 0.65
C LYS A 63 2.89 -18.44 -0.01
N TYR A 64 3.58 -17.59 -0.74
CA TYR A 64 2.95 -16.57 -1.56
C TYR A 64 2.88 -17.08 -2.97
N THR A 65 1.73 -16.92 -3.59
CA THR A 65 1.62 -17.12 -5.03
C THR A 65 2.15 -15.84 -5.71
N SER A 66 3.01 -16.01 -6.69
CA SER A 66 3.39 -14.95 -7.61
C SER A 66 2.79 -15.26 -8.96
N TYR A 67 2.21 -14.26 -9.57
CA TYR A 67 1.52 -14.33 -10.85
C TYR A 67 2.31 -13.58 -11.91
N LEU A 68 2.51 -14.18 -13.07
CA LEU A 68 2.97 -13.44 -14.25
C LEU A 68 1.73 -12.78 -14.86
N LEU A 69 1.63 -11.48 -14.73
CA LEU A 69 0.42 -10.73 -15.10
C LEU A 69 0.65 -9.87 -16.34
N SER A 70 -0.44 -9.73 -17.09
CA SER A 70 -0.61 -8.67 -18.08
C SER A 70 -1.99 -8.02 -17.88
N GLU A 71 -2.11 -6.73 -18.24
CA GLU A 71 -3.32 -5.95 -18.03
C GLU A 71 -3.85 -5.28 -19.29
N ILE A 72 -5.16 -5.10 -19.34
CA ILE A 72 -5.83 -4.16 -20.23
C ILE A 72 -6.71 -3.27 -19.37
N MET A 73 -6.41 -1.97 -19.33
CA MET A 73 -7.23 -1.00 -18.64
C MET A 73 -8.06 -0.22 -19.66
N PHE A 74 -9.36 -0.09 -19.45
CA PHE A 74 -10.25 0.62 -20.35
C PHE A 74 -11.32 1.41 -19.60
N GLY A 75 -11.81 2.47 -20.23
CA GLY A 75 -12.92 3.27 -19.73
C GLY A 75 -14.20 3.01 -20.51
N ILE A 76 -15.33 3.38 -19.90
CA ILE A 76 -16.65 3.49 -20.53
C ILE A 76 -17.22 4.86 -20.20
N GLU A 77 -18.08 5.38 -21.10
CA GLU A 77 -18.77 6.65 -20.85
C GLU A 77 -20.07 6.41 -20.08
N LYS A 78 -20.76 5.32 -20.38
CA LYS A 78 -22.02 4.92 -19.74
C LYS A 78 -21.94 3.50 -19.21
N ALA A 79 -22.64 3.26 -18.11
CA ALA A 79 -22.59 1.96 -17.42
C ALA A 79 -23.12 0.77 -18.27
N ASP A 80 -24.04 1.02 -19.17
CA ASP A 80 -24.64 0.04 -20.09
C ASP A 80 -23.69 -0.39 -21.23
N GLU A 81 -22.61 0.35 -21.46
CA GLU A 81 -21.60 0.04 -22.48
C GLU A 81 -20.59 -1.04 -22.04
N LEU A 82 -20.57 -1.43 -20.76
CA LEU A 82 -19.55 -2.33 -20.20
C LEU A 82 -19.52 -3.69 -20.89
N GLU A 83 -20.69 -4.32 -21.03
CA GLU A 83 -20.78 -5.67 -21.62
C GLU A 83 -20.37 -5.67 -23.10
N GLU A 84 -20.80 -4.67 -23.87
CA GLU A 84 -20.43 -4.51 -25.27
C GLU A 84 -18.93 -4.27 -25.41
N LYS A 85 -18.36 -3.34 -24.62
CA LYS A 85 -16.92 -3.05 -24.64
C LYS A 85 -16.08 -4.24 -24.25
N TYR A 86 -16.51 -4.97 -23.20
CA TYR A 86 -15.83 -6.20 -22.80
C TYR A 86 -15.88 -7.26 -23.90
N LYS A 87 -17.01 -7.44 -24.56
CA LYS A 87 -17.14 -8.38 -25.67
C LYS A 87 -16.16 -8.06 -26.79
N ILE A 88 -16.09 -6.78 -27.23
CA ILE A 88 -15.16 -6.32 -28.26
C ILE A 88 -13.70 -6.64 -27.86
N ILE A 89 -13.32 -6.35 -26.61
CA ILE A 89 -11.97 -6.61 -26.12
C ILE A 89 -11.70 -8.11 -26.05
N SER A 90 -12.66 -8.90 -25.57
CA SER A 90 -12.54 -10.37 -25.47
C SER A 90 -12.39 -11.03 -26.85
N ASP A 91 -13.23 -10.64 -27.81
CA ASP A 91 -13.14 -11.13 -29.19
C ASP A 91 -11.80 -10.75 -29.84
N SER A 92 -11.30 -9.55 -29.54
CA SER A 92 -9.97 -9.12 -29.98
C SER A 92 -8.86 -9.95 -29.34
N ILE A 93 -8.95 -10.27 -28.03
CA ILE A 93 -7.96 -11.13 -27.35
C ILE A 93 -7.91 -12.52 -28.02
N GLU A 94 -9.08 -13.08 -28.36
CA GLU A 94 -9.16 -14.37 -29.03
C GLU A 94 -8.58 -14.36 -30.44
N THR A 95 -8.76 -13.24 -31.16
CA THR A 95 -8.36 -13.13 -32.57
C THR A 95 -6.90 -12.77 -32.77
N ILE A 96 -6.40 -11.75 -32.05
CA ILE A 96 -5.05 -11.20 -32.25
C ILE A 96 -4.14 -11.36 -31.02
N GLY A 97 -4.66 -11.92 -29.96
CA GLY A 97 -3.93 -12.15 -28.71
C GLY A 97 -3.95 -10.97 -27.75
N PHE A 98 -3.71 -11.26 -26.47
CA PHE A 98 -3.80 -10.30 -25.38
C PHE A 98 -2.86 -9.08 -25.56
N ARG A 99 -1.62 -9.33 -25.96
CA ARG A 99 -0.60 -8.29 -26.16
C ARG A 99 -1.02 -7.25 -27.21
N ASN A 100 -1.47 -7.70 -28.37
CA ASN A 100 -1.90 -6.81 -29.45
C ASN A 100 -3.19 -6.07 -29.06
N THR A 101 -4.11 -6.75 -28.37
CA THR A 101 -5.33 -6.15 -27.86
C THR A 101 -5.01 -5.07 -26.81
N ALA A 102 -4.05 -5.31 -25.93
CA ALA A 102 -3.60 -4.31 -24.96
C ALA A 102 -3.04 -3.06 -25.65
N ASN A 103 -2.24 -3.22 -26.71
CA ASN A 103 -1.73 -2.09 -27.49
C ASN A 103 -2.83 -1.22 -28.13
N ILE A 104 -3.99 -1.82 -28.45
CA ILE A 104 -5.11 -1.13 -29.13
C ILE A 104 -6.06 -0.49 -28.12
N TYR A 105 -6.41 -1.22 -27.07
CA TYR A 105 -7.53 -0.85 -26.20
C TYR A 105 -7.14 -0.36 -24.81
N SER A 106 -5.90 -0.66 -24.35
CA SER A 106 -5.50 -0.25 -23.00
C SER A 106 -5.16 1.22 -22.93
N ILE A 107 -5.76 1.89 -21.94
CA ILE A 107 -5.46 3.30 -21.61
C ILE A 107 -4.33 3.42 -20.58
N SER A 108 -3.76 2.30 -20.11
CA SER A 108 -2.60 2.30 -19.21
C SER A 108 -1.30 2.53 -19.99
N ASP A 109 -0.28 3.03 -19.29
CA ASP A 109 1.05 3.19 -19.88
C ASP A 109 1.69 1.87 -20.33
N THR A 110 1.34 0.78 -19.65
CA THR A 110 1.78 -0.59 -20.00
C THR A 110 1.16 -1.07 -21.31
N GLY A 111 0.04 -0.48 -21.75
CA GLY A 111 -0.64 -0.82 -23.00
C GLY A 111 0.33 -0.81 -24.18
N LYS A 112 1.20 0.19 -24.28
CA LYS A 112 2.21 0.32 -25.35
C LYS A 112 3.23 -0.83 -25.39
N LEU A 113 3.37 -1.55 -24.28
CA LEU A 113 4.25 -2.70 -24.12
C LEU A 113 3.47 -4.02 -24.12
N GLY A 114 2.21 -4.01 -24.57
CA GLY A 114 1.34 -5.19 -24.56
C GLY A 114 0.71 -5.51 -23.22
N GLY A 115 0.68 -4.54 -22.32
CA GLY A 115 0.07 -4.67 -21.00
C GLY A 115 0.90 -5.49 -20.00
N GLU A 116 2.16 -5.80 -20.27
CA GLU A 116 2.99 -6.66 -19.41
C GLU A 116 3.31 -5.97 -18.08
N LEU A 117 2.94 -6.63 -16.95
CA LEU A 117 3.29 -6.21 -15.59
C LEU A 117 4.46 -7.01 -15.02
N GLY A 118 4.75 -8.19 -15.59
CA GLY A 118 5.74 -9.11 -15.08
C GLY A 118 5.25 -9.92 -13.87
N TRP A 119 6.18 -10.43 -13.06
CA TRP A 119 5.88 -11.20 -11.87
C TRP A 119 5.45 -10.30 -10.71
N VAL A 120 4.22 -10.48 -10.24
CA VAL A 120 3.62 -9.74 -9.12
C VAL A 120 3.26 -10.70 -7.99
N GLU A 121 3.74 -10.42 -6.77
CA GLU A 121 3.40 -11.21 -5.59
C GLU A 121 1.95 -10.93 -5.16
N GLU A 122 1.23 -11.96 -4.71
CA GLU A 122 -0.17 -11.87 -4.26
C GLU A 122 -0.38 -10.79 -3.18
N ASN A 123 0.61 -10.59 -2.30
CA ASN A 123 0.58 -9.57 -1.25
C ASN A 123 0.77 -8.13 -1.75
N GLN A 124 1.14 -7.93 -3.02
CA GLN A 124 1.27 -6.62 -3.66
C GLN A 124 -0.01 -6.19 -4.39
N ILE A 125 -0.98 -7.08 -4.53
CA ILE A 125 -2.27 -6.80 -5.14
C ILE A 125 -3.38 -6.72 -4.09
N SER A 126 -4.41 -5.93 -4.37
CA SER A 126 -5.55 -5.83 -3.46
C SER A 126 -6.29 -7.17 -3.37
N SER A 127 -6.92 -7.44 -2.23
CA SER A 127 -7.73 -8.66 -2.04
C SER A 127 -8.81 -8.82 -3.10
N LEU A 128 -9.44 -7.72 -3.52
CA LEU A 128 -10.44 -7.71 -4.59
C LEU A 128 -9.87 -8.26 -5.91
N ILE A 129 -8.66 -7.87 -6.28
CA ILE A 129 -7.99 -8.33 -7.50
C ILE A 129 -7.52 -9.78 -7.32
N ALA A 130 -6.89 -10.09 -6.18
CA ALA A 130 -6.42 -11.44 -5.87
C ALA A 130 -7.56 -12.47 -5.97
N ASP A 131 -8.73 -12.16 -5.44
CA ASP A 131 -9.92 -13.02 -5.49
C ASP A 131 -10.40 -13.29 -6.92
N GLN A 132 -10.18 -12.36 -7.85
CA GLN A 132 -10.59 -12.52 -9.26
C GLN A 132 -9.61 -13.37 -10.08
N ILE A 133 -8.33 -13.44 -9.68
CA ILE A 133 -7.29 -14.13 -10.47
C ILE A 133 -6.80 -15.44 -9.85
N LYS A 134 -7.06 -15.69 -8.57
CA LYS A 134 -6.56 -16.89 -7.87
C LYS A 134 -6.96 -18.20 -8.54
N ASP A 135 -8.20 -18.28 -9.02
CA ASP A 135 -8.79 -19.46 -9.63
C ASP A 135 -8.66 -19.49 -11.16
N LEU A 136 -8.12 -18.42 -11.79
CA LEU A 136 -7.90 -18.40 -13.23
C LEU A 136 -6.80 -19.40 -13.62
N GLU A 137 -7.03 -20.16 -14.66
CA GLU A 137 -6.01 -21.01 -15.26
C GLU A 137 -4.95 -20.17 -15.98
N THR A 138 -3.74 -20.71 -16.10
CA THR A 138 -2.66 -20.11 -16.89
C THR A 138 -3.12 -19.89 -18.35
N GLY A 139 -2.86 -18.70 -18.86
CA GLY A 139 -3.28 -18.29 -20.20
C GLY A 139 -4.65 -17.62 -20.26
N LYS A 140 -5.48 -17.76 -19.22
CA LYS A 140 -6.81 -17.15 -19.16
C LYS A 140 -6.78 -15.73 -18.58
N TRP A 141 -7.87 -14.99 -18.83
CA TRP A 141 -8.04 -13.62 -18.35
C TRP A 141 -9.34 -13.47 -17.55
N SER A 142 -9.37 -12.44 -16.71
CA SER A 142 -10.49 -12.13 -15.84
C SER A 142 -11.66 -11.48 -16.59
N LYS A 143 -12.82 -11.46 -15.95
CA LYS A 143 -13.87 -10.49 -16.28
C LYS A 143 -13.40 -9.07 -15.94
N PRO A 144 -14.09 -8.02 -16.41
CA PRO A 144 -13.76 -6.65 -16.04
C PRO A 144 -13.85 -6.43 -14.54
N ILE A 145 -12.74 -5.97 -13.94
CA ILE A 145 -12.63 -5.63 -12.52
C ILE A 145 -12.75 -4.11 -12.43
N LYS A 146 -13.72 -3.61 -11.66
CA LYS A 146 -13.88 -2.18 -11.47
C LYS A 146 -12.75 -1.60 -10.62
N ILE A 147 -12.11 -0.56 -11.13
CA ILE A 147 -11.08 0.22 -10.46
C ILE A 147 -11.43 1.72 -10.47
N SER A 148 -10.66 2.55 -9.77
CA SER A 148 -10.95 4.00 -9.64
C SER A 148 -11.05 4.72 -10.99
N ASN A 149 -10.24 4.32 -11.97
CA ASN A 149 -10.11 5.00 -13.27
C ASN A 149 -10.72 4.21 -14.44
N GLY A 150 -11.65 3.29 -14.17
CA GLY A 150 -12.27 2.48 -15.22
C GLY A 150 -12.38 1.01 -14.87
N PHE A 151 -12.05 0.15 -15.82
CA PHE A 151 -12.10 -1.30 -15.69
C PHE A 151 -10.77 -1.92 -16.09
N LEU A 152 -10.43 -3.01 -15.42
CA LEU A 152 -9.21 -3.75 -15.59
C LEU A 152 -9.52 -5.20 -15.99
N ILE A 153 -8.89 -5.70 -17.03
CA ILE A 153 -8.84 -7.12 -17.38
C ILE A 153 -7.42 -7.59 -17.12
N LEU A 154 -7.25 -8.64 -16.33
CA LEU A 154 -5.97 -9.25 -16.02
C LEU A 154 -5.84 -10.61 -16.67
N LYS A 155 -4.73 -10.86 -17.33
CA LYS A 155 -4.35 -12.19 -17.82
C LYS A 155 -3.31 -12.79 -16.91
N VAL A 156 -3.51 -14.04 -16.51
CA VAL A 156 -2.52 -14.84 -15.80
C VAL A 156 -1.68 -15.62 -16.81
N GLY A 157 -0.45 -15.17 -17.05
CA GLY A 157 0.48 -15.84 -17.97
C GLY A 157 1.09 -17.09 -17.36
N ASP A 158 1.41 -17.05 -16.06
CA ASP A 158 1.95 -18.16 -15.30
C ASP A 158 1.74 -17.94 -13.79
N LYS A 159 1.89 -18.99 -12.97
CA LYS A 159 1.81 -18.97 -11.51
C LYS A 159 2.98 -19.73 -10.90
N LYS A 160 3.58 -19.16 -9.87
CA LYS A 160 4.59 -19.88 -9.07
C LYS A 160 4.37 -19.64 -7.58
N VAL A 161 4.61 -20.68 -6.79
CA VAL A 161 4.61 -20.58 -5.34
C VAL A 161 6.01 -20.22 -4.89
N ILE A 162 6.13 -19.11 -4.14
CA ILE A 162 7.39 -18.64 -3.58
C ILE A 162 7.39 -18.93 -2.08
N ASP A 163 8.37 -19.70 -1.62
CA ASP A 163 8.65 -19.85 -0.21
C ASP A 163 9.49 -18.62 0.24
N LYS A 164 8.83 -17.61 0.79
CA LYS A 164 9.55 -16.46 1.34
C LYS A 164 10.07 -16.82 2.72
N LYS A 165 11.37 -17.04 2.84
CA LYS A 165 12.02 -17.07 4.15
C LYS A 165 11.90 -15.67 4.73
N ILE A 166 11.19 -15.56 5.85
CA ILE A 166 11.10 -14.29 6.56
C ILE A 166 12.45 -14.07 7.22
N ASP A 167 13.02 -12.91 6.97
CA ASP A 167 14.15 -12.42 7.75
C ASP A 167 13.64 -12.12 9.18
N MET A 168 13.85 -13.09 10.06
CA MET A 168 13.37 -13.05 11.44
C MET A 168 13.95 -11.85 12.21
N ASP A 169 15.20 -11.50 11.95
CA ASP A 169 15.86 -10.41 12.65
C ASP A 169 15.26 -9.06 12.24
N ASN A 170 15.05 -8.87 10.95
CA ASN A 170 14.41 -7.66 10.41
C ASN A 170 12.94 -7.54 10.89
N GLU A 171 12.19 -8.64 10.89
CA GLU A 171 10.80 -8.61 11.35
C GLU A 171 10.70 -8.38 12.85
N LEU A 172 11.60 -8.98 13.64
CA LEU A 172 11.70 -8.76 15.07
C LEU A 172 12.02 -7.29 15.38
N GLU A 173 12.98 -6.70 14.69
CA GLU A 173 13.33 -5.29 14.84
C GLU A 173 12.14 -4.37 14.54
N LYS A 174 11.41 -4.62 13.43
CA LYS A 174 10.20 -3.86 13.09
C LYS A 174 9.13 -3.94 14.17
N GLN A 175 8.89 -5.12 14.71
CA GLN A 175 7.89 -5.33 15.76
C GLN A 175 8.30 -4.68 17.08
N ILE A 176 9.59 -4.76 17.46
CA ILE A 176 10.12 -4.06 18.63
C ILE A 176 9.96 -2.55 18.47
N ASN A 177 10.33 -2.00 17.32
CA ASN A 177 10.19 -0.57 17.03
C ASN A 177 8.71 -0.14 17.06
N TYR A 178 7.80 -0.93 16.51
CA TYR A 178 6.37 -0.67 16.55
C TYR A 178 5.83 -0.63 18.00
N GLU A 179 6.12 -1.65 18.82
CA GLU A 179 5.65 -1.70 20.20
C GLU A 179 6.30 -0.61 21.09
N THR A 180 7.58 -0.28 20.82
CA THR A 180 8.27 0.85 21.46
C THR A 180 7.56 2.17 21.17
N ASN A 181 7.32 2.46 19.91
CA ASN A 181 6.67 3.71 19.49
C ASN A 181 5.24 3.79 20.03
N LYS A 182 4.52 2.69 20.07
CA LYS A 182 3.18 2.60 20.65
C LYS A 182 3.17 2.98 22.13
N GLN A 183 4.10 2.41 22.92
CA GLN A 183 4.22 2.75 24.35
C GLN A 183 4.65 4.21 24.55
N LEU A 184 5.60 4.71 23.76
CA LEU A 184 6.02 6.11 23.84
C LEU A 184 4.88 7.07 23.48
N THR A 185 4.03 6.72 22.49
CA THR A 185 2.83 7.51 22.16
C THR A 185 1.83 7.55 23.32
N GLN A 186 1.65 6.44 24.04
CA GLN A 186 0.81 6.42 25.24
C GLN A 186 1.38 7.29 26.35
N TYR A 187 2.70 7.22 26.60
CA TYR A 187 3.36 8.10 27.56
C TYR A 187 3.29 9.57 27.15
N SER A 188 3.40 9.87 25.87
CA SER A 188 3.25 11.22 25.32
C SER A 188 1.86 11.79 25.67
N LEU A 189 0.81 11.03 25.44
CA LEU A 189 -0.56 11.45 25.76
C LEU A 189 -0.76 11.69 27.26
N ILE A 190 -0.26 10.79 28.09
CA ILE A 190 -0.34 10.90 29.55
C ILE A 190 0.40 12.17 30.01
N TYR A 191 1.61 12.41 29.48
CA TYR A 191 2.42 13.56 29.86
C TYR A 191 1.80 14.87 29.39
N TYR A 192 1.28 14.92 28.17
CA TYR A 192 0.55 16.06 27.63
C TYR A 192 -0.65 16.44 28.53
N ASN A 193 -1.48 15.46 28.87
CA ASN A 193 -2.64 15.70 29.73
C ASN A 193 -2.23 16.18 31.14
N LYS A 194 -1.14 15.65 31.70
CA LYS A 194 -0.59 16.12 32.98
C LYS A 194 -0.17 17.58 32.94
N ILE A 195 0.56 18.00 31.86
CA ILE A 195 0.98 19.40 31.70
C ILE A 195 -0.24 20.29 31.56
N LYS A 196 -1.19 19.91 30.72
CA LYS A 196 -2.42 20.66 30.48
C LYS A 196 -3.20 20.89 31.79
N TYR A 197 -3.38 19.83 32.60
CA TYR A 197 -4.06 19.92 33.88
C TYR A 197 -3.36 20.83 34.86
N ASN A 198 -2.04 20.79 34.94
CA ASN A 198 -1.24 21.67 35.83
C ASN A 198 -1.29 23.14 35.41
N GLN A 199 -1.45 23.44 34.13
CA GLN A 199 -1.61 24.81 33.63
C GLN A 199 -3.00 25.37 33.94
N THR A 200 -4.05 24.58 33.77
CA THR A 200 -5.44 25.01 34.04
C THR A 200 -5.79 25.06 35.54
N GLY A 201 -5.07 24.29 36.37
CA GLY A 201 -5.27 24.29 37.83
C GLY A 201 -4.59 25.43 38.60
N ASN A 202 -3.72 26.21 37.97
CA ASN A 202 -3.05 27.39 38.57
C ASN A 202 -3.74 28.74 38.26
N GLU A 203 -4.90 28.70 37.57
CA GLU A 203 -5.71 29.90 37.25
C GLU A 203 -6.96 30.08 38.16
N LEU A 204 -6.96 29.45 39.34
CA LEU A 204 -8.03 29.60 40.35
C LEU A 204 -7.49 30.23 41.64
#